data_c8f68d5d365dfbdf21f6ece2f2a7b2c0
#
_entry.id   c8f68d5d365dfbdf21f6ece2f2a7b2c0
#
_cell.length_a   1.000
_cell.length_b   1.000
_cell.length_c   1.000
_cell.angle_alpha   90.00
_cell.angle_beta   90.00
_cell.angle_gamma   90.00
#
_symmetry.space_group_name_H-M   'P 1'
#
loop_
_entity.id
_entity.type
_entity.pdbx_description
1 polymer ?
#
loop_
_entity_poly.entity_id
_entity_poly.type
_entity_poly.pdbx_seq_one_letter_code
_entity_poly.pdbx_strand_id
1 'polypeptide(L)'
;PFDVINKVLTKKDISNLLDNVYRFTGQKATCIFVDQIMNVGFKYAAKAGISFGKDDLVIPEEKNILIQDTQKLVNSLENQYLEGLITEREKYNKVVGLWSTCTDKVAKAMMKTVSSNKDSQINSVYIMADSGARGSEAQLKQLAGMRGLMARPSGEIIENPITSNSVSYTHLTLPTTLV
;
A
#
# COMPACT_ATOMS: atom_id res chain seq x y z
N PRO A 1 -31.46 14.88 -3.55
CA PRO A 1 -31.83 14.08 -4.73
C PRO A 1 -31.27 12.67 -4.58
N PHE A 2 -32.08 11.67 -4.97
CA PHE A 2 -31.70 10.25 -4.82
C PHE A 2 -30.42 9.90 -5.61
N ASP A 3 -30.22 10.56 -6.75
CA ASP A 3 -29.06 10.36 -7.62
C ASP A 3 -27.69 10.64 -6.95
N VAL A 4 -27.66 11.49 -5.94
CA VAL A 4 -26.43 11.78 -5.18
C VAL A 4 -26.03 10.60 -4.30
N ILE A 5 -27.01 9.81 -3.87
CA ILE A 5 -26.81 8.68 -2.93
C ILE A 5 -26.71 7.36 -3.67
N ASN A 6 -27.36 7.24 -4.84
CA ASN A 6 -27.44 5.98 -5.63
C ASN A 6 -26.15 5.71 -6.43
N LYS A 7 -25.01 5.75 -5.75
CA LYS A 7 -23.69 5.41 -6.30
C LYS A 7 -22.80 4.85 -5.20
N VAL A 8 -21.66 4.27 -5.58
CA VAL A 8 -20.63 3.89 -4.61
C VAL A 8 -20.07 5.16 -3.98
N LEU A 9 -20.31 5.33 -2.68
CA LEU A 9 -19.89 6.51 -1.94
C LEU A 9 -18.46 6.34 -1.42
N THR A 10 -17.58 7.25 -1.83
CA THR A 10 -16.23 7.36 -1.29
C THR A 10 -16.22 8.14 0.02
N LYS A 11 -15.11 8.11 0.76
CA LYS A 11 -14.92 8.92 1.96
C LYS A 11 -15.17 10.41 1.72
N LYS A 12 -14.76 10.94 0.56
CA LYS A 12 -15.01 12.33 0.17
C LYS A 12 -16.48 12.62 -0.10
N ASP A 13 -17.17 11.68 -0.77
CA ASP A 13 -18.61 11.81 -1.05
C ASP A 13 -19.43 11.84 0.23
N ILE A 14 -19.08 10.98 1.21
CA ILE A 14 -19.75 10.97 2.52
C ILE A 14 -19.50 12.29 3.27
N SER A 15 -18.27 12.81 3.24
CA SER A 15 -17.97 14.10 3.86
C SER A 15 -18.80 15.24 3.25
N ASN A 16 -18.89 15.30 1.92
CA ASN A 16 -19.71 16.29 1.21
C ASN A 16 -21.21 16.11 1.50
N LEU A 17 -21.66 14.87 1.61
CA LEU A 17 -23.06 14.57 1.97
C LEU A 17 -23.39 15.07 3.38
N LEU A 18 -22.50 14.86 4.34
CA LEU A 18 -22.67 15.33 5.71
C LEU A 18 -22.67 16.87 5.79
N ASP A 19 -21.81 17.55 5.05
CA ASP A 19 -21.79 19.01 4.97
C ASP A 19 -23.11 19.55 4.41
N ASN A 20 -23.63 18.94 3.34
CA ASN A 20 -24.92 19.29 2.77
C ASN A 20 -26.06 19.08 3.78
N VAL A 21 -26.12 17.93 4.45
CA VAL A 21 -27.14 17.65 5.46
C VAL A 21 -27.06 18.67 6.60
N TYR A 22 -25.86 19.00 7.09
CA TYR A 22 -25.66 19.99 8.14
C TYR A 22 -26.20 21.37 7.75
N ARG A 23 -25.93 21.81 6.53
CA ARG A 23 -26.39 23.12 6.03
C ARG A 23 -27.92 23.21 5.91
N PHE A 24 -28.58 22.11 5.55
CA PHE A 24 -30.04 22.11 5.35
C PHE A 24 -30.84 21.75 6.61
N THR A 25 -30.33 20.91 7.50
CA THR A 25 -31.12 20.36 8.62
C THR A 25 -30.62 20.74 10.01
N GLY A 26 -29.41 21.30 10.09
CA GLY A 26 -28.78 21.71 11.33
C GLY A 26 -28.12 20.55 12.11
N GLN A 27 -27.49 20.89 13.24
CA GLN A 27 -26.58 20.01 13.99
C GLN A 27 -27.23 18.73 14.49
N LYS A 28 -28.41 18.83 15.17
CA LYS A 28 -29.06 17.68 15.80
C LYS A 28 -29.45 16.60 14.79
N ALA A 29 -30.03 17.00 13.67
CA ALA A 29 -30.45 16.08 12.62
C ALA A 29 -29.22 15.42 11.94
N THR A 30 -28.13 16.16 11.78
CA THR A 30 -26.89 15.63 11.24
C THR A 30 -26.29 14.57 12.15
N CYS A 31 -26.28 14.76 13.47
CA CYS A 31 -25.78 13.73 14.40
C CYS A 31 -26.59 12.43 14.29
N ILE A 32 -27.93 12.53 14.27
CA ILE A 32 -28.81 11.35 14.12
C ILE A 32 -28.55 10.65 12.77
N PHE A 33 -28.37 11.42 11.71
CA PHE A 33 -28.08 10.90 10.38
C PHE A 33 -26.75 10.16 10.31
N VAL A 34 -25.70 10.70 10.95
CA VAL A 34 -24.38 10.05 11.06
C VAL A 34 -24.48 8.71 11.79
N ASP A 35 -25.19 8.67 12.92
CA ASP A 35 -25.40 7.44 13.69
C ASP A 35 -26.14 6.38 12.87
N GLN A 36 -27.13 6.80 12.09
CA GLN A 36 -27.87 5.88 11.20
C GLN A 36 -26.97 5.32 10.09
N ILE A 37 -26.17 6.16 9.43
CA ILE A 37 -25.21 5.70 8.41
C ILE A 37 -24.19 4.74 9.02
N MET A 38 -23.66 5.04 10.19
CA MET A 38 -22.71 4.17 10.90
C MET A 38 -23.33 2.79 11.19
N ASN A 39 -24.56 2.75 11.72
CA ASN A 39 -25.25 1.52 12.01
C ASN A 39 -25.54 0.68 10.75
N VAL A 40 -25.92 1.34 9.64
CA VAL A 40 -26.11 0.67 8.35
C VAL A 40 -24.77 0.12 7.85
N GLY A 41 -23.69 0.88 7.94
CA GLY A 41 -22.35 0.45 7.58
C GLY A 41 -21.91 -0.79 8.35
N PHE A 42 -22.02 -0.79 9.67
CA PHE A 42 -21.67 -1.94 10.50
C PHE A 42 -22.52 -3.18 10.20
N LYS A 43 -23.83 -3.00 10.02
CA LYS A 43 -24.74 -4.10 9.69
C LYS A 43 -24.36 -4.79 8.36
N TYR A 44 -24.07 -4.02 7.34
CA TYR A 44 -23.72 -4.59 6.03
C TYR A 44 -22.29 -5.10 5.98
N ALA A 45 -21.32 -4.46 6.66
CA ALA A 45 -19.97 -4.99 6.80
C ALA A 45 -19.96 -6.35 7.52
N ALA A 46 -20.75 -6.49 8.59
CA ALA A 46 -20.91 -7.79 9.28
C ALA A 46 -21.56 -8.86 8.39
N LYS A 47 -22.57 -8.49 7.59
CA LYS A 47 -23.21 -9.42 6.64
C LYS A 47 -22.28 -9.83 5.49
N ALA A 48 -21.43 -8.93 5.03
CA ALA A 48 -20.48 -9.21 3.95
C ALA A 48 -19.40 -10.21 4.39
N GLY A 49 -19.08 -10.28 5.70
CA GLY A 49 -18.12 -11.25 6.22
C GLY A 49 -16.71 -11.09 5.61
N ILE A 50 -16.27 -9.84 5.35
CA ILE A 50 -14.99 -9.57 4.70
C ILE A 50 -13.85 -9.99 5.62
N SER A 51 -13.09 -10.99 5.19
CA SER A 51 -11.86 -11.45 5.83
C SER A 51 -10.74 -11.51 4.78
N PHE A 52 -9.50 -11.54 5.23
CA PHE A 52 -8.35 -11.70 4.33
C PHE A 52 -7.40 -12.76 4.87
N GLY A 53 -6.76 -13.45 3.97
CA GLY A 53 -5.72 -14.42 4.24
C GLY A 53 -4.39 -14.04 3.59
N LYS A 54 -3.41 -14.92 3.72
CA LYS A 54 -2.10 -14.77 3.07
C LYS A 54 -2.22 -14.71 1.54
N ASP A 55 -3.12 -15.51 0.99
CA ASP A 55 -3.27 -15.68 -0.47
C ASP A 55 -3.89 -14.44 -1.15
N ASP A 56 -4.55 -13.57 -0.38
CA ASP A 56 -5.07 -12.29 -0.87
C ASP A 56 -3.97 -11.25 -1.11
N LEU A 57 -2.77 -11.47 -0.55
CA LEU A 57 -1.60 -10.64 -0.73
C LEU A 57 -0.81 -11.07 -1.98
N VAL A 58 -1.36 -10.76 -3.14
CA VAL A 58 -0.78 -11.14 -4.44
C VAL A 58 0.50 -10.36 -4.71
N ILE A 59 1.60 -11.10 -4.94
CA ILE A 59 2.88 -10.51 -5.31
C ILE A 59 2.90 -10.30 -6.83
N PRO A 60 3.17 -9.08 -7.33
CA PRO A 60 3.22 -8.83 -8.77
C PRO A 60 4.39 -9.57 -9.43
N GLU A 61 4.16 -10.22 -10.56
CA GLU A 61 5.20 -10.95 -11.32
C GLU A 61 6.30 -10.00 -11.82
N GLU A 62 5.92 -8.76 -12.15
CA GLU A 62 6.84 -7.71 -12.60
C GLU A 62 7.88 -7.30 -11.55
N LYS A 63 7.66 -7.63 -10.26
CA LYS A 63 8.54 -7.26 -9.15
C LYS A 63 9.98 -7.70 -9.39
N ASN A 64 10.19 -8.94 -9.79
CA ASN A 64 11.54 -9.50 -9.97
C ASN A 64 12.29 -8.81 -11.12
N ILE A 65 11.60 -8.47 -12.19
CA ILE A 65 12.16 -7.76 -13.33
C ILE A 65 12.60 -6.35 -12.92
N LEU A 66 11.73 -5.62 -12.21
CA LEU A 66 12.03 -4.26 -11.73
C LEU A 66 13.24 -4.24 -10.77
N ILE A 67 13.34 -5.24 -9.89
CA ILE A 67 14.48 -5.37 -8.96
C ILE A 67 15.78 -5.66 -9.73
N GLN A 68 15.76 -6.60 -10.68
CA GLN A 68 16.93 -6.94 -11.47
C GLN A 68 17.45 -5.75 -12.30
N ASP A 69 16.56 -5.02 -12.94
CA ASP A 69 16.95 -3.85 -13.74
C ASP A 69 17.52 -2.74 -12.85
N THR A 70 16.93 -2.52 -11.67
CA THR A 70 17.48 -1.56 -10.70
C THR A 70 18.85 -2.02 -10.20
N GLN A 71 19.06 -3.31 -9.95
CA GLN A 71 20.34 -3.85 -9.51
C GLN A 71 21.44 -3.66 -10.57
N LYS A 72 21.12 -3.82 -11.87
CA LYS A 72 22.06 -3.53 -12.96
C LYS A 72 22.52 -2.06 -12.95
N LEU A 73 21.56 -1.13 -12.71
CA LEU A 73 21.88 0.29 -12.62
C LEU A 73 22.75 0.61 -11.39
N VAL A 74 22.47 -0.01 -10.25
CA VAL A 74 23.28 0.13 -9.03
C VAL A 74 24.71 -0.38 -9.26
N ASN A 75 24.85 -1.55 -9.88
CA ASN A 75 26.19 -2.10 -10.22
C ASN A 75 26.96 -1.19 -11.18
N SER A 76 26.27 -0.56 -12.14
CA SER A 76 26.90 0.44 -13.02
C SER A 76 27.42 1.67 -12.25
N LEU A 77 26.66 2.16 -11.27
CA LEU A 77 27.12 3.25 -10.40
C LEU A 77 28.29 2.85 -9.51
N GLU A 78 28.31 1.60 -9.05
CA GLU A 78 29.43 1.07 -8.27
C GLU A 78 30.72 1.02 -9.10
N ASN A 79 30.64 0.59 -10.36
CA ASN A 79 31.77 0.62 -11.28
C ASN A 79 32.27 2.04 -11.52
N GLN A 80 31.39 3.02 -11.73
CA GLN A 80 31.75 4.44 -11.88
C GLN A 80 32.45 5.00 -10.62
N TYR A 81 32.05 4.54 -9.44
CA TYR A 81 32.72 4.91 -8.18
C TYR A 81 34.11 4.27 -8.11
N LEU A 82 34.26 3.00 -8.47
CA LEU A 82 35.57 2.32 -8.49
C LEU A 82 36.53 2.93 -9.50
N GLU A 83 36.05 3.45 -10.63
CA GLU A 83 36.79 4.19 -11.62
C GLU A 83 37.14 5.64 -11.18
N GLY A 84 36.66 6.08 -10.04
CA GLY A 84 36.88 7.42 -9.50
C GLY A 84 36.11 8.55 -10.18
N LEU A 85 35.08 8.21 -10.98
CA LEU A 85 34.27 9.19 -11.71
C LEU A 85 33.24 9.91 -10.82
N ILE A 86 32.82 9.30 -9.72
CA ILE A 86 31.83 9.85 -8.77
C ILE A 86 32.33 9.74 -7.34
N THR A 87 31.89 10.66 -6.49
CA THR A 87 32.21 10.64 -5.04
C THR A 87 31.32 9.64 -4.30
N GLU A 88 31.78 9.17 -3.13
CA GLU A 88 31.00 8.26 -2.26
C GLU A 88 29.62 8.82 -1.92
N ARG A 89 29.54 10.11 -1.59
CA ARG A 89 28.28 10.78 -1.26
C ARG A 89 27.33 10.87 -2.47
N GLU A 90 27.88 11.06 -3.65
CA GLU A 90 27.10 11.08 -4.89
C GLU A 90 26.56 9.68 -5.24
N LYS A 91 27.41 8.65 -5.12
CA LYS A 91 26.99 7.24 -5.25
C LYS A 91 25.82 6.95 -4.30
N TYR A 92 25.99 7.26 -3.00
CA TYR A 92 24.95 7.06 -1.99
C TYR A 92 23.61 7.69 -2.38
N ASN A 93 23.63 8.99 -2.72
CA ASN A 93 22.40 9.69 -3.10
C ASN A 93 21.72 9.10 -4.34
N LYS A 94 22.49 8.71 -5.34
CA LYS A 94 21.98 8.08 -6.57
C LYS A 94 21.40 6.70 -6.30
N VAL A 95 22.07 5.86 -5.51
CA VAL A 95 21.61 4.51 -5.13
C VAL A 95 20.30 4.58 -4.34
N VAL A 96 20.23 5.47 -3.34
CA VAL A 96 19.00 5.68 -2.55
C VAL A 96 17.86 6.15 -3.45
N GLY A 97 18.12 7.08 -4.38
CA GLY A 97 17.12 7.56 -5.34
C GLY A 97 16.60 6.45 -6.27
N LEU A 98 17.47 5.60 -6.79
CA LEU A 98 17.11 4.47 -7.65
C LEU A 98 16.22 3.46 -6.90
N TRP A 99 16.58 3.09 -5.69
CA TRP A 99 15.80 2.15 -4.88
C TRP A 99 14.46 2.73 -4.42
N SER A 100 14.40 4.03 -4.10
CA SER A 100 13.12 4.71 -3.83
C SER A 100 12.19 4.64 -5.03
N THR A 101 12.70 4.98 -6.21
CA THR A 101 11.92 4.91 -7.46
C THR A 101 11.47 3.49 -7.79
N CYS A 102 12.35 2.48 -7.59
CA CYS A 102 12.01 1.07 -7.76
C CYS A 102 10.86 0.67 -6.82
N THR A 103 10.95 1.04 -5.55
CA THR A 103 9.93 0.73 -4.54
C THR A 103 8.57 1.31 -4.91
N ASP A 104 8.52 2.53 -5.46
CA ASP A 104 7.28 3.16 -5.91
C ASP A 104 6.72 2.51 -7.19
N LYS A 105 7.58 2.05 -8.11
CA LYS A 105 7.15 1.27 -9.28
C LYS A 105 6.55 -0.07 -8.87
N VAL A 106 7.18 -0.78 -7.94
CA VAL A 106 6.66 -2.04 -7.38
C VAL A 106 5.32 -1.81 -6.67
N ALA A 107 5.17 -0.71 -5.92
CA ALA A 107 3.91 -0.36 -5.27
C ALA A 107 2.77 -0.14 -6.29
N LYS A 108 3.05 0.61 -7.35
CA LYS A 108 2.07 0.86 -8.43
C LYS A 108 1.69 -0.43 -9.17
N ALA A 109 2.66 -1.29 -9.49
CA ALA A 109 2.40 -2.59 -10.11
C ALA A 109 1.55 -3.48 -9.19
N MET A 110 1.85 -3.51 -7.90
CA MET A 110 1.08 -4.25 -6.89
C MET A 110 -0.37 -3.75 -6.81
N MET A 111 -0.58 -2.43 -6.68
CA MET A 111 -1.92 -1.85 -6.62
C MET A 111 -2.72 -2.16 -7.89
N LYS A 112 -2.09 -2.12 -9.07
CA LYS A 112 -2.72 -2.50 -10.32
C LYS A 112 -3.12 -3.98 -10.33
N THR A 113 -2.26 -4.87 -9.86
CA THR A 113 -2.54 -6.30 -9.79
C THR A 113 -3.67 -6.60 -8.82
N VAL A 114 -3.67 -5.97 -7.63
CA VAL A 114 -4.69 -6.19 -6.61
C VAL A 114 -6.05 -5.58 -7.00
N SER A 115 -6.06 -4.47 -7.78
CA SER A 115 -7.29 -3.87 -8.28
C SER A 115 -7.89 -4.58 -9.51
N SER A 116 -7.05 -5.27 -10.30
CA SER A 116 -7.44 -5.92 -11.57
C SER A 116 -7.79 -7.40 -11.40
N ASN A 117 -8.71 -7.75 -10.51
CA ASN A 117 -9.08 -9.15 -10.27
C ASN A 117 -9.65 -9.84 -11.52
N LYS A 118 -9.05 -10.97 -11.88
CA LYS A 118 -9.45 -11.82 -13.04
C LYS A 118 -10.70 -12.69 -12.76
N ASP A 119 -11.11 -12.85 -11.48
CA ASP A 119 -12.11 -13.86 -11.08
C ASP A 119 -13.39 -13.29 -10.44
N SER A 120 -13.85 -12.12 -10.84
CA SER A 120 -15.14 -11.51 -10.36
C SER A 120 -15.24 -11.29 -8.84
N GLN A 121 -14.27 -11.70 -8.05
CA GLN A 121 -14.22 -11.43 -6.61
C GLN A 121 -13.26 -10.29 -6.34
N ILE A 122 -13.78 -9.22 -5.77
CA ILE A 122 -12.96 -8.07 -5.37
C ILE A 122 -12.09 -8.50 -4.19
N ASN A 123 -10.78 -8.26 -4.29
CA ASN A 123 -9.83 -8.61 -3.24
C ASN A 123 -10.15 -7.88 -1.93
N SER A 124 -10.31 -8.63 -0.84
CA SER A 124 -10.69 -8.10 0.48
C SER A 124 -9.69 -7.07 1.01
N VAL A 125 -8.40 -7.27 0.75
CA VAL A 125 -7.33 -6.35 1.15
C VAL A 125 -7.47 -5.02 0.41
N TYR A 126 -7.80 -5.07 -0.89
CA TYR A 126 -8.07 -3.87 -1.69
C TYR A 126 -9.29 -3.10 -1.16
N ILE A 127 -10.40 -3.80 -0.87
CA ILE A 127 -11.61 -3.17 -0.30
C ILE A 127 -11.27 -2.43 1.00
N MET A 128 -10.50 -3.05 1.89
CA MET A 128 -10.14 -2.45 3.18
C MET A 128 -9.28 -1.19 3.01
N ALA A 129 -8.32 -1.22 2.08
CA ALA A 129 -7.42 -0.10 1.83
C ALA A 129 -8.12 1.04 1.09
N ASP A 130 -8.90 0.74 0.04
CA ASP A 130 -9.61 1.73 -0.77
C ASP A 130 -10.70 2.45 0.04
N SER A 131 -11.45 1.72 0.85
CA SER A 131 -12.44 2.31 1.76
C SER A 131 -11.82 3.13 2.90
N GLY A 132 -10.53 2.96 3.17
CA GLY A 132 -9.84 3.58 4.30
C GLY A 132 -10.22 3.00 5.66
N ALA A 133 -10.87 1.84 5.70
CA ALA A 133 -11.26 1.15 6.94
C ALA A 133 -10.03 0.68 7.70
N ARG A 134 -9.08 0.03 7.02
CA ARG A 134 -7.82 -0.43 7.60
C ARG A 134 -6.75 -0.59 6.54
N GLY A 135 -5.53 -0.17 6.92
CA GLY A 135 -4.39 -0.24 6.03
C GLY A 135 -4.26 1.00 5.14
N SER A 136 -3.03 1.40 4.90
CA SER A 136 -2.68 2.41 3.90
C SER A 136 -1.96 1.75 2.74
N GLU A 137 -1.89 2.43 1.59
CA GLU A 137 -1.11 1.97 0.44
C GLU A 137 0.35 1.68 0.84
N ALA A 138 0.94 2.50 1.72
CA ALA A 138 2.28 2.31 2.24
C ALA A 138 2.43 1.01 3.06
N GLN A 139 1.42 0.63 3.83
CA GLN A 139 1.41 -0.63 4.58
C GLN A 139 1.26 -1.84 3.66
N LEU A 140 0.36 -1.76 2.68
CA LEU A 140 0.20 -2.81 1.68
C LEU A 140 1.47 -3.01 0.84
N LYS A 141 2.16 -1.93 0.49
CA LYS A 141 3.46 -1.96 -0.19
C LYS A 141 4.49 -2.79 0.58
N GLN A 142 4.54 -2.66 1.90
CA GLN A 142 5.44 -3.44 2.74
C GLN A 142 5.02 -4.92 2.87
N LEU A 143 3.72 -5.20 2.87
CA LEU A 143 3.19 -6.55 3.05
C LEU A 143 3.32 -7.40 1.78
N ALA A 144 2.87 -6.91 0.64
CA ALA A 144 2.81 -7.64 -0.62
C ALA A 144 3.88 -7.23 -1.63
N GLY A 145 4.36 -5.99 -1.58
CA GLY A 145 5.37 -5.47 -2.48
C GLY A 145 6.79 -5.74 -1.99
N MET A 146 7.44 -4.70 -1.48
CA MET A 146 8.83 -4.69 -1.03
C MET A 146 8.98 -3.76 0.17
N ARG A 147 9.75 -4.16 1.19
CA ARG A 147 10.02 -3.28 2.35
C ARG A 147 10.81 -2.05 1.96
N GLY A 148 11.75 -2.21 1.03
CA GLY A 148 12.58 -1.12 0.52
C GLY A 148 13.69 -0.68 1.46
N LEU A 149 14.04 0.59 1.39
CA LEU A 149 15.11 1.18 2.18
C LEU A 149 14.70 1.32 3.65
N MET A 150 15.65 1.03 4.54
CA MET A 150 15.46 1.12 5.98
C MET A 150 16.35 2.22 6.54
N ALA A 151 15.85 2.95 7.53
CA ALA A 151 16.61 3.94 8.27
C ALA A 151 17.18 3.33 9.56
N ARG A 152 18.42 3.69 9.90
CA ARG A 152 19.02 3.42 11.21
C ARG A 152 18.35 4.30 12.29
N PRO A 153 18.48 3.97 13.57
CA PRO A 153 18.01 4.87 14.63
C PRO A 153 18.63 6.28 14.58
N SER A 154 19.81 6.40 13.97
CA SER A 154 20.48 7.70 13.70
C SER A 154 19.80 8.56 12.64
N GLY A 155 18.81 8.02 11.91
CA GLY A 155 18.16 8.67 10.77
C GLY A 155 18.85 8.43 9.42
N GLU A 156 20.01 7.80 9.39
CA GLU A 156 20.74 7.47 8.17
C GLU A 156 20.04 6.31 7.43
N ILE A 157 19.87 6.43 6.11
CA ILE A 157 19.26 5.39 5.28
C ILE A 157 20.33 4.36 4.90
N ILE A 158 20.02 3.08 5.05
CA ILE A 158 20.89 1.99 4.63
C ILE A 158 20.78 1.83 3.10
N GLU A 159 21.91 1.85 2.38
CA GLU A 159 21.96 1.76 0.91
C GLU A 159 21.34 0.46 0.38
N ASN A 160 21.50 -0.65 1.11
CA ASN A 160 20.98 -1.96 0.71
C ASN A 160 19.50 -2.06 1.09
N PRO A 161 18.56 -2.16 0.12
CA PRO A 161 17.15 -2.30 0.40
C PRO A 161 16.81 -3.74 0.81
N ILE A 162 15.74 -3.88 1.58
CA ILE A 162 15.12 -5.18 1.79
C ILE A 162 14.15 -5.45 0.64
N THR A 163 14.54 -6.30 -0.29
CA THR A 163 13.76 -6.67 -1.47
C THR A 163 12.59 -7.60 -1.16
N SER A 164 12.67 -8.30 -0.01
CA SER A 164 11.59 -9.16 0.49
C SER A 164 10.40 -8.34 0.96
N ASN A 165 9.21 -8.93 0.86
CA ASN A 165 8.01 -8.43 1.53
C ASN A 165 7.91 -9.04 2.95
N SER A 166 7.06 -8.47 3.80
CA SER A 166 6.91 -8.96 5.17
C SER A 166 6.30 -10.35 5.24
N VAL A 167 5.45 -10.71 4.31
CA VAL A 167 4.82 -12.06 4.23
C VAL A 167 5.86 -13.14 3.92
N SER A 168 6.72 -12.92 2.93
CA SER A 168 7.78 -13.86 2.58
C SER A 168 8.82 -14.01 3.69
N TYR A 169 9.15 -12.92 4.39
CA TYR A 169 10.12 -12.95 5.49
C TYR A 169 9.61 -13.80 6.67
N THR A 170 8.36 -13.65 7.06
CA THR A 170 7.79 -14.45 8.16
C THR A 170 7.76 -15.95 7.84
N HIS A 171 7.58 -16.31 6.57
CA HIS A 171 7.64 -17.72 6.14
C HIS A 171 9.03 -18.35 6.20
N LEU A 172 10.08 -17.55 6.01
CA LEU A 172 11.46 -18.02 6.09
C LEU A 172 11.96 -18.17 7.53
N THR A 173 11.40 -17.38 8.47
CA THR A 173 11.89 -17.35 9.86
C THR A 173 11.11 -18.27 10.81
N LEU A 174 9.81 -18.49 10.56
CA LEU A 174 8.99 -19.35 11.42
C LEU A 174 9.42 -20.83 11.45
N PRO A 175 9.87 -21.47 10.36
CA PRO A 175 10.31 -22.87 10.39
C PRO A 175 11.62 -23.09 11.14
N THR A 176 12.46 -22.07 11.30
CA THR A 176 13.77 -22.19 11.96
C THR A 176 13.73 -22.02 13.48
N THR A 177 12.62 -21.56 14.03
CA THR A 177 12.44 -21.37 15.48
C THR A 177 11.75 -22.55 16.19
N LEU A 178 11.39 -23.61 15.45
CA LEU A 178 10.71 -24.80 15.96
C LEU A 178 11.62 -26.07 15.99
N VAL A 179 12.93 -25.87 15.94
CA VAL A 179 13.88 -26.99 16.13
C VAL A 179 14.72 -26.73 17.37
#